data_4295f619a349ae8ddde449cf7e7cc963
#
_entry.id   4295f619a349ae8ddde449cf7e7cc963
#
_cell.length_a   1.000
_cell.length_b   1.000
_cell.length_c   1.000
_cell.angle_alpha   90.00
_cell.angle_beta   90.00
_cell.angle_gamma   90.00
#
_symmetry.space_group_name_H-M   'P 1'
#
loop_
_entity.id
_entity.type
_entity.pdbx_description
1 polymer ?
#
loop_
_entity_poly.entity_id
_entity_poly.type
_entity_poly.pdbx_seq_one_letter_code
_entity_poly.pdbx_strand_id
1 'polypeptide(L)'
;MDIVYQEITELAEIFNVQDRGEKLVADLRAREAAAREKIGSTDGKLSAVVWFSSTQVDADPYVAGKFGAPANILSALGIKNVIDSEEEWPTVGWETIAKSNPSMIVAAKLDRRRYPADDIAVKHQFLENDAVTKLMPAVKGKHVFDMDAQSMSTSLRVIEGIETLASDIAASDLNK
;
A
#
# COMPACT_ATOMS: atom_id res chain seq x y z
N MET A 1 12.49 -0.59 -3.10
CA MET A 1 13.32 -0.60 -1.88
C MET A 1 14.79 -0.29 -2.12
N ASP A 2 15.39 -0.59 -3.27
CA ASP A 2 16.84 -0.43 -3.50
C ASP A 2 17.36 0.99 -3.25
N ILE A 3 16.59 2.03 -3.61
CA ILE A 3 16.96 3.43 -3.32
C ILE A 3 17.11 3.66 -1.81
N VAL A 4 16.18 3.15 -1.00
CA VAL A 4 16.24 3.30 0.47
C VAL A 4 17.48 2.62 1.04
N TYR A 5 17.83 1.44 0.54
CA TYR A 5 19.03 0.71 0.98
C TYR A 5 20.32 1.45 0.58
N GLN A 6 20.34 2.02 -0.61
CA GLN A 6 21.46 2.84 -1.06
C GLN A 6 21.62 4.09 -0.20
N GLU A 7 20.56 4.84 0.08
CA GLU A 7 20.57 6.02 0.94
C GLU A 7 21.09 5.71 2.36
N ILE A 8 20.69 4.58 2.94
CA ILE A 8 21.22 4.13 4.23
C ILE A 8 22.74 3.91 4.16
N THR A 9 23.20 3.26 3.11
CA THR A 9 24.64 2.99 2.91
C THR A 9 25.43 4.29 2.76
N GLU A 10 24.97 5.21 1.93
CA GLU A 10 25.58 6.51 1.71
C GLU A 10 25.63 7.35 3.01
N LEU A 11 24.55 7.39 3.77
CA LEU A 11 24.51 8.06 5.06
C LEU A 11 25.49 7.43 6.05
N ALA A 12 25.59 6.08 6.08
CA ALA A 12 26.52 5.39 6.95
C ALA A 12 27.99 5.71 6.60
N GLU A 13 28.31 5.90 5.33
CA GLU A 13 29.63 6.34 4.87
C GLU A 13 29.91 7.79 5.34
N ILE A 14 28.96 8.73 5.13
CA ILE A 14 29.10 10.13 5.53
C ILE A 14 29.36 10.25 7.04
N PHE A 15 28.68 9.46 7.85
CA PHE A 15 28.81 9.47 9.32
C PHE A 15 29.88 8.54 9.86
N ASN A 16 30.63 7.85 8.99
CA ASN A 16 31.67 6.87 9.35
C ASN A 16 31.15 5.76 10.31
N VAL A 17 29.99 5.20 9.97
CA VAL A 17 29.31 4.13 10.71
C VAL A 17 28.87 2.98 9.79
N GLN A 18 29.71 2.59 8.85
CA GLN A 18 29.41 1.63 7.78
C GLN A 18 28.86 0.31 8.31
N ASP A 19 29.50 -0.28 9.35
CA ASP A 19 29.05 -1.53 9.97
C ASP A 19 27.59 -1.46 10.46
N ARG A 20 27.15 -0.28 10.95
CA ARG A 20 25.78 -0.06 11.40
C ARG A 20 24.82 0.04 10.22
N GLY A 21 25.25 0.70 9.14
CA GLY A 21 24.49 0.81 7.89
C GLY A 21 24.26 -0.56 7.26
N GLU A 22 25.33 -1.34 7.11
CA GLU A 22 25.28 -2.70 6.57
C GLU A 22 24.34 -3.60 7.36
N LYS A 23 24.44 -3.56 8.69
CA LYS A 23 23.55 -4.34 9.57
C LYS A 23 22.10 -3.93 9.42
N LEU A 24 21.81 -2.62 9.33
CA LEU A 24 20.44 -2.13 9.14
C LEU A 24 19.89 -2.57 7.79
N VAL A 25 20.65 -2.44 6.70
CA VAL A 25 20.23 -2.88 5.36
C VAL A 25 19.97 -4.39 5.34
N ALA A 26 20.82 -5.18 5.98
CA ALA A 26 20.64 -6.64 6.07
C ALA A 26 19.36 -6.99 6.83
N ASP A 27 19.08 -6.33 7.95
CA ASP A 27 17.83 -6.52 8.72
C ASP A 27 16.59 -6.17 7.89
N LEU A 28 16.57 -5.01 7.23
CA LEU A 28 15.45 -4.59 6.40
C LEU A 28 15.21 -5.54 5.22
N ARG A 29 16.26 -6.00 4.56
CA ARG A 29 16.14 -7.01 3.48
C ARG A 29 15.60 -8.34 3.98
N ALA A 30 16.00 -8.77 5.17
CA ALA A 30 15.50 -10.00 5.78
C ALA A 30 14.00 -9.88 6.10
N ARG A 31 13.55 -8.74 6.61
CA ARG A 31 12.14 -8.46 6.89
C ARG A 31 11.29 -8.42 5.61
N GLU A 32 11.78 -7.76 4.56
CA GLU A 32 11.13 -7.75 3.24
C GLU A 32 10.97 -9.17 2.68
N ALA A 33 12.05 -9.96 2.73
CA ALA A 33 12.05 -11.35 2.26
C ALA A 33 11.06 -12.22 3.05
N ALA A 34 11.05 -12.09 4.38
CA ALA A 34 10.12 -12.82 5.24
C ALA A 34 8.64 -12.46 4.97
N ALA A 35 8.36 -11.18 4.72
CA ALA A 35 7.01 -10.74 4.35
C ALA A 35 6.58 -11.33 3.00
N ARG A 36 7.47 -11.35 2.01
CA ARG A 36 7.20 -11.95 0.70
C ARG A 36 7.00 -13.46 0.80
N GLU A 37 7.82 -14.16 1.58
CA GLU A 37 7.68 -15.60 1.82
C GLU A 37 6.33 -15.95 2.46
N LYS A 38 5.83 -15.10 3.36
CA LYS A 38 4.57 -15.30 4.08
C LYS A 38 3.37 -15.41 3.15
N ILE A 39 3.37 -14.70 2.03
CA ILE A 39 2.28 -14.72 1.04
C ILE A 39 2.58 -15.62 -0.17
N GLY A 40 3.79 -16.19 -0.24
CA GLY A 40 4.23 -17.01 -1.36
C GLY A 40 4.33 -16.26 -2.69
N SER A 41 4.29 -16.99 -3.81
CA SER A 41 4.35 -16.36 -5.14
C SER A 41 3.00 -15.75 -5.51
N THR A 42 2.99 -14.43 -5.59
CA THR A 42 1.82 -13.64 -6.04
C THR A 42 1.88 -13.24 -7.51
N ASP A 43 2.97 -13.58 -8.20
CA ASP A 43 3.37 -13.10 -9.53
C ASP A 43 2.21 -12.89 -10.51
N GLY A 44 1.72 -11.63 -10.57
CA GLY A 44 0.64 -11.19 -11.44
C GLY A 44 -0.77 -11.69 -11.06
N LYS A 45 -0.93 -12.46 -9.98
CA LYS A 45 -2.24 -12.97 -9.53
C LYS A 45 -3.00 -11.95 -8.70
N LEU A 46 -2.28 -11.15 -7.91
CA LEU A 46 -2.88 -10.13 -7.05
C LEU A 46 -2.69 -8.73 -7.65
N SER A 47 -3.72 -7.92 -7.45
CA SER A 47 -3.70 -6.51 -7.86
C SER A 47 -4.37 -5.65 -6.80
N ALA A 48 -3.91 -4.41 -6.66
CA ALA A 48 -4.41 -3.51 -5.64
C ALA A 48 -4.63 -2.09 -6.18
N VAL A 49 -5.54 -1.37 -5.55
CA VAL A 49 -5.58 0.09 -5.51
C VAL A 49 -5.26 0.53 -4.09
N VAL A 50 -4.45 1.57 -3.93
CA VAL A 50 -4.15 2.17 -2.63
C VAL A 50 -4.87 3.51 -2.54
N TRP A 51 -5.89 3.59 -1.68
CA TRP A 51 -6.68 4.80 -1.44
C TRP A 51 -6.11 5.59 -0.27
N PHE A 52 -5.51 6.74 -0.56
CA PHE A 52 -4.92 7.58 0.46
C PHE A 52 -5.96 8.50 1.13
N SER A 53 -6.59 9.38 0.37
CA SER A 53 -7.45 10.45 0.89
C SER A 53 -8.55 10.81 -0.09
N SER A 54 -9.58 11.52 0.39
CA SER A 54 -10.60 12.17 -0.42
C SER A 54 -11.05 13.46 0.24
N THR A 55 -11.38 14.49 -0.55
CA THR A 55 -11.91 15.75 -0.02
C THR A 55 -13.30 15.60 0.60
N GLN A 56 -14.10 14.73 -0.01
CA GLN A 56 -15.40 14.26 0.46
C GLN A 56 -15.45 12.75 0.22
N VAL A 57 -16.28 12.03 0.94
CA VAL A 57 -16.30 10.57 0.90
C VAL A 57 -16.73 10.01 -0.47
N ASP A 58 -17.62 10.72 -1.15
CA ASP A 58 -18.14 10.41 -2.48
C ASP A 58 -17.36 11.09 -3.62
N ALA A 59 -16.35 11.90 -3.30
CA ALA A 59 -15.46 12.47 -4.30
C ALA A 59 -14.46 11.43 -4.83
N ASP A 60 -13.96 11.69 -6.03
CA ASP A 60 -12.88 10.90 -6.61
C ASP A 60 -11.68 10.84 -5.67
N PRO A 61 -11.20 9.64 -5.32
CA PRO A 61 -10.13 9.47 -4.35
C PRO A 61 -8.75 9.83 -4.90
N TYR A 62 -7.88 10.30 -4.03
CA TYR A 62 -6.45 10.30 -4.26
C TYR A 62 -5.91 8.90 -4.05
N VAL A 63 -5.38 8.30 -5.10
CA VAL A 63 -4.86 6.93 -5.11
C VAL A 63 -3.39 6.91 -5.48
N ALA A 64 -2.66 5.88 -5.08
CA ALA A 64 -1.25 5.76 -5.42
C ALA A 64 -1.05 5.46 -6.91
N GLY A 65 -0.19 6.22 -7.56
CA GLY A 65 0.31 5.96 -8.91
C GLY A 65 1.48 4.97 -8.94
N LYS A 66 2.27 5.00 -10.02
CA LYS A 66 3.41 4.08 -10.25
C LYS A 66 4.60 4.31 -9.32
N PHE A 67 4.70 5.46 -8.69
CA PHE A 67 5.86 5.90 -7.93
C PHE A 67 5.52 6.09 -6.45
N GLY A 68 6.55 6.30 -5.64
CA GLY A 68 6.41 6.54 -4.22
C GLY A 68 6.36 5.27 -3.37
N ALA A 69 6.15 5.46 -2.07
CA ALA A 69 6.21 4.40 -1.08
C ALA A 69 5.15 3.30 -1.29
N PRO A 70 3.86 3.61 -1.62
CA PRO A 70 2.87 2.57 -1.86
C PRO A 70 3.21 1.68 -3.05
N ALA A 71 3.75 2.24 -4.14
CA ALA A 71 4.20 1.48 -5.29
C ALA A 71 5.34 0.52 -4.91
N ASN A 72 6.27 0.96 -4.05
CA ASN A 72 7.34 0.13 -3.52
C ASN A 72 6.80 -1.01 -2.64
N ILE A 73 5.79 -0.75 -1.79
CA ILE A 73 5.13 -1.77 -0.96
C ILE A 73 4.52 -2.86 -1.85
N LEU A 74 3.72 -2.46 -2.84
CA LEU A 74 3.08 -3.41 -3.75
C LEU A 74 4.12 -4.21 -4.56
N SER A 75 5.15 -3.54 -5.09
CA SER A 75 6.22 -4.17 -5.87
C SER A 75 7.02 -5.17 -5.04
N ALA A 76 7.37 -4.84 -3.79
CA ALA A 76 8.07 -5.74 -2.88
C ALA A 76 7.31 -7.06 -2.67
N LEU A 77 5.98 -7.00 -2.66
CA LEU A 77 5.10 -8.15 -2.51
C LEU A 77 4.67 -8.79 -3.84
N GLY A 78 5.14 -8.30 -4.99
CA GLY A 78 4.76 -8.81 -6.30
C GLY A 78 3.29 -8.54 -6.67
N ILE A 79 2.68 -7.50 -6.09
CA ILE A 79 1.29 -7.11 -6.30
C ILE A 79 1.24 -6.02 -7.39
N LYS A 80 0.34 -6.19 -8.36
CA LYS A 80 0.16 -5.20 -9.42
C LYS A 80 -0.63 -4.00 -8.90
N ASN A 81 -0.09 -2.78 -9.05
CA ASN A 81 -0.91 -1.58 -8.93
C ASN A 81 -1.81 -1.45 -10.18
N VAL A 82 -3.14 -1.29 -9.98
CA VAL A 82 -4.08 -1.11 -11.10
C VAL A 82 -4.09 0.32 -11.64
N ILE A 83 -3.47 1.26 -10.94
CA ILE A 83 -3.38 2.67 -11.35
C ILE A 83 -2.10 2.88 -12.14
N ASP A 84 -2.26 3.11 -13.44
CA ASP A 84 -1.17 3.36 -14.38
C ASP A 84 -1.00 4.87 -14.61
N SER A 85 -0.55 5.58 -13.57
CA SER A 85 -0.27 7.03 -13.62
C SER A 85 1.15 7.33 -13.16
N GLU A 86 1.79 8.30 -13.81
CA GLU A 86 3.10 8.81 -13.41
C GLU A 86 3.02 9.85 -12.28
N GLU A 87 1.82 10.34 -11.97
CA GLU A 87 1.60 11.14 -10.77
C GLU A 87 1.70 10.25 -9.54
N GLU A 88 2.29 10.77 -8.46
CA GLU A 88 2.41 10.02 -7.20
C GLU A 88 1.02 9.75 -6.59
N TRP A 89 0.14 10.75 -6.63
CA TRP A 89 -1.20 10.71 -6.05
C TRP A 89 -2.26 11.24 -7.04
N PRO A 90 -2.52 10.55 -8.15
CA PRO A 90 -3.57 10.94 -9.09
C PRO A 90 -4.95 10.84 -8.44
N THR A 91 -5.88 11.66 -8.93
CA THR A 91 -7.30 11.53 -8.64
C THR A 91 -7.94 10.61 -9.68
N VAL A 92 -8.59 9.53 -9.25
CA VAL A 92 -9.18 8.53 -10.16
C VAL A 92 -10.58 8.15 -9.69
N GLY A 93 -11.59 8.30 -10.56
CA GLY A 93 -12.98 7.99 -10.24
C GLY A 93 -13.24 6.52 -9.90
N TRP A 94 -14.19 6.29 -8.98
CA TRP A 94 -14.54 4.95 -8.49
C TRP A 94 -15.00 3.99 -9.60
N GLU A 95 -15.66 4.49 -10.65
CA GLU A 95 -16.06 3.67 -11.80
C GLU A 95 -14.82 3.14 -12.57
N THR A 96 -13.78 3.97 -12.68
CA THR A 96 -12.52 3.56 -13.32
C THR A 96 -11.80 2.52 -12.47
N ILE A 97 -11.75 2.73 -11.15
CA ILE A 97 -11.19 1.76 -10.19
C ILE A 97 -11.97 0.45 -10.26
N ALA A 98 -13.30 0.50 -10.25
CA ALA A 98 -14.13 -0.70 -10.34
C ALA A 98 -13.92 -1.47 -11.66
N LYS A 99 -13.77 -0.77 -12.79
CA LYS A 99 -13.48 -1.39 -14.10
C LYS A 99 -12.11 -2.08 -14.12
N SER A 100 -11.13 -1.55 -13.39
CA SER A 100 -9.81 -2.19 -13.29
C SER A 100 -9.82 -3.47 -12.46
N ASN A 101 -10.90 -3.71 -11.72
CA ASN A 101 -11.18 -4.91 -10.94
C ASN A 101 -10.01 -5.35 -10.02
N PRO A 102 -9.54 -4.50 -9.09
CA PRO A 102 -8.45 -4.88 -8.20
C PRO A 102 -8.85 -6.04 -7.29
N SER A 103 -7.90 -6.93 -6.97
CA SER A 103 -8.11 -8.03 -6.03
C SER A 103 -8.35 -7.52 -4.60
N MET A 104 -7.78 -6.36 -4.28
CA MET A 104 -7.88 -5.74 -2.96
C MET A 104 -7.85 -4.22 -3.02
N ILE A 105 -8.36 -3.59 -1.98
CA ILE A 105 -8.23 -2.14 -1.72
C ILE A 105 -7.39 -1.99 -0.46
N VAL A 106 -6.34 -1.16 -0.52
CA VAL A 106 -5.57 -0.75 0.66
C VAL A 106 -6.00 0.66 1.02
N ALA A 107 -6.64 0.83 2.18
CA ALA A 107 -7.15 2.11 2.64
C ALA A 107 -6.20 2.73 3.67
N ALA A 108 -5.76 3.96 3.42
CA ALA A 108 -4.92 4.68 4.37
C ALA A 108 -5.70 5.06 5.63
N LYS A 109 -5.17 4.66 6.78
CA LYS A 109 -5.62 5.08 8.11
C LYS A 109 -4.81 6.30 8.53
N LEU A 110 -5.49 7.43 8.69
CA LEU A 110 -4.88 8.70 9.05
C LEU A 110 -5.24 9.07 10.49
N ASP A 111 -4.26 9.13 11.38
CA ASP A 111 -4.47 9.60 12.77
C ASP A 111 -4.74 11.10 12.81
N ARG A 112 -4.07 11.88 11.94
CA ARG A 112 -4.28 13.32 11.76
C ARG A 112 -4.98 13.57 10.44
N ARG A 113 -6.30 13.71 10.49
CA ARG A 113 -7.13 13.89 9.31
C ARG A 113 -7.30 15.36 8.97
N ARG A 114 -7.18 15.71 7.70
CA ARG A 114 -7.56 17.00 7.16
C ARG A 114 -9.05 17.03 6.82
N TYR A 115 -9.56 15.92 6.31
CA TYR A 115 -10.95 15.78 5.89
C TYR A 115 -11.67 14.74 6.74
N PRO A 116 -12.95 14.96 7.10
CA PRO A 116 -13.77 13.93 7.77
C PRO A 116 -13.87 12.62 6.96
N ALA A 117 -13.82 12.72 5.63
CA ALA A 117 -13.82 11.59 4.70
C ALA A 117 -12.62 10.64 4.89
N ASP A 118 -11.55 11.12 5.50
CA ASP A 118 -10.34 10.32 5.77
C ASP A 118 -10.45 9.45 7.03
N ASP A 119 -11.57 9.50 7.74
CA ASP A 119 -11.84 8.56 8.82
C ASP A 119 -11.96 7.15 8.24
N ILE A 120 -11.20 6.21 8.80
CA ILE A 120 -11.16 4.85 8.26
C ILE A 120 -12.53 4.17 8.32
N ALA A 121 -13.32 4.42 9.36
CA ALA A 121 -14.68 3.89 9.46
C ALA A 121 -15.61 4.49 8.40
N VAL A 122 -15.43 5.77 8.07
CA VAL A 122 -16.18 6.45 6.99
C VAL A 122 -15.80 5.85 5.64
N LYS A 123 -14.52 5.57 5.41
CA LYS A 123 -14.05 4.90 4.18
C LYS A 123 -14.68 3.52 4.02
N HIS A 124 -14.66 2.69 5.06
CA HIS A 124 -15.29 1.38 5.03
C HIS A 124 -16.80 1.47 4.75
N GLN A 125 -17.50 2.35 5.49
CA GLN A 125 -18.93 2.57 5.30
C GLN A 125 -19.28 3.00 3.87
N PHE A 126 -18.47 3.86 3.28
CA PHE A 126 -18.63 4.27 1.89
C PHE A 126 -18.47 3.07 0.94
N LEU A 127 -17.38 2.32 1.04
CA LEU A 127 -17.13 1.16 0.18
C LEU A 127 -18.26 0.13 0.22
N GLU A 128 -18.85 -0.08 1.38
CA GLU A 128 -19.94 -1.05 1.58
C GLU A 128 -21.32 -0.58 1.07
N ASN A 129 -21.56 0.74 0.98
CA ASN A 129 -22.89 1.27 0.69
C ASN A 129 -23.00 1.96 -0.67
N ASP A 130 -21.92 2.50 -1.22
CA ASP A 130 -21.95 3.17 -2.51
C ASP A 130 -22.37 2.23 -3.64
N ALA A 131 -23.07 2.77 -4.63
CA ALA A 131 -23.69 2.00 -5.71
C ALA A 131 -22.68 1.26 -6.59
N VAL A 132 -21.46 1.79 -6.72
CA VAL A 132 -20.37 1.24 -7.55
C VAL A 132 -19.46 0.35 -6.70
N THR A 133 -18.92 0.88 -5.61
CA THR A 133 -17.88 0.21 -4.83
C THR A 133 -18.35 -1.07 -4.15
N LYS A 134 -19.60 -1.11 -3.63
CA LYS A 134 -20.16 -2.33 -3.03
C LYS A 134 -20.27 -3.53 -3.98
N LEU A 135 -20.22 -3.27 -5.30
CA LEU A 135 -20.26 -4.33 -6.32
C LEU A 135 -18.89 -4.89 -6.65
N MET A 136 -17.81 -4.22 -6.25
CA MET A 136 -16.45 -4.66 -6.50
C MET A 136 -16.17 -5.99 -5.78
N PRO A 137 -15.54 -6.98 -6.45
CA PRO A 137 -15.16 -8.24 -5.82
C PRO A 137 -14.31 -8.05 -4.55
N ALA A 138 -13.39 -7.09 -4.54
CA ALA A 138 -12.57 -6.77 -3.38
C ALA A 138 -13.42 -6.37 -2.16
N VAL A 139 -14.49 -5.60 -2.34
CA VAL A 139 -15.38 -5.19 -1.25
C VAL A 139 -16.25 -6.37 -0.79
N LYS A 140 -16.86 -7.11 -1.74
CA LYS A 140 -17.67 -8.30 -1.45
C LYS A 140 -16.88 -9.40 -0.74
N GLY A 141 -15.61 -9.58 -1.13
CA GLY A 141 -14.68 -10.55 -0.55
C GLY A 141 -14.07 -10.08 0.77
N LYS A 142 -14.38 -8.85 1.24
CA LYS A 142 -13.76 -8.23 2.42
C LYS A 142 -12.23 -8.10 2.30
N HIS A 143 -11.73 -7.88 1.10
CA HIS A 143 -10.32 -7.61 0.80
C HIS A 143 -10.05 -6.10 0.82
N VAL A 144 -10.50 -5.44 1.87
CA VAL A 144 -10.22 -4.03 2.17
C VAL A 144 -9.32 -4.01 3.39
N PHE A 145 -8.06 -3.66 3.21
CA PHE A 145 -7.04 -3.69 4.25
C PHE A 145 -6.65 -2.28 4.67
N ASP A 146 -6.55 -2.07 5.97
CA ASP A 146 -6.16 -0.78 6.54
C ASP A 146 -4.64 -0.70 6.67
N MET A 147 -4.06 0.40 6.22
CA MET A 147 -2.63 0.65 6.37
C MET A 147 -2.39 2.02 6.99
N ASP A 148 -1.48 2.09 7.98
CA ASP A 148 -1.05 3.37 8.53
C ASP A 148 -0.50 4.27 7.42
N ALA A 149 -1.06 5.46 7.27
CA ALA A 149 -0.63 6.42 6.26
C ALA A 149 0.85 6.82 6.40
N GLN A 150 1.45 6.69 7.58
CA GLN A 150 2.87 6.93 7.79
C GLN A 150 3.75 5.88 7.09
N SER A 151 3.26 4.65 6.92
CA SER A 151 3.94 3.61 6.14
C SER A 151 3.87 3.87 4.63
N MET A 152 2.97 4.75 4.20
CA MET A 152 2.82 5.18 2.80
C MET A 152 3.69 6.40 2.43
N SER A 153 4.55 6.86 3.33
CA SER A 153 5.49 7.95 3.09
C SER A 153 6.90 7.42 2.85
N THR A 154 7.74 8.20 2.16
CA THR A 154 9.14 7.84 1.89
C THR A 154 9.96 7.85 3.18
N SER A 155 9.98 6.73 3.87
CA SER A 155 10.68 6.53 5.14
C SER A 155 10.96 5.04 5.38
N LEU A 156 11.72 4.70 6.43
CA LEU A 156 11.93 3.31 6.85
C LEU A 156 10.62 2.57 7.24
N ARG A 157 9.54 3.31 7.49
CA ARG A 157 8.22 2.71 7.81
C ARG A 157 7.56 2.00 6.62
N VAL A 158 8.08 2.19 5.41
CA VAL A 158 7.66 1.39 4.24
C VAL A 158 7.75 -0.11 4.53
N ILE A 159 8.76 -0.54 5.31
CA ILE A 159 8.90 -1.95 5.70
C ILE A 159 7.73 -2.43 6.58
N GLU A 160 7.22 -1.58 7.48
CA GLU A 160 6.03 -1.88 8.30
C GLU A 160 4.79 -2.05 7.41
N GLY A 161 4.66 -1.22 6.36
CA GLY A 161 3.60 -1.36 5.36
C GLY A 161 3.68 -2.68 4.60
N ILE A 162 4.88 -3.11 4.19
CA ILE A 162 5.11 -4.41 3.53
C ILE A 162 4.69 -5.56 4.47
N GLU A 163 5.14 -5.54 5.72
CA GLU A 163 4.84 -6.58 6.73
C GLU A 163 3.35 -6.65 7.07
N THR A 164 2.69 -5.48 7.23
CA THR A 164 1.25 -5.39 7.51
C THR A 164 0.44 -5.97 6.37
N LEU A 165 0.68 -5.50 5.13
CA LEU A 165 -0.07 -5.97 3.97
C LEU A 165 0.14 -7.47 3.72
N ALA A 166 1.38 -7.97 3.87
CA ALA A 166 1.65 -9.40 3.77
C ALA A 166 0.90 -10.21 4.82
N SER A 167 0.77 -9.69 6.04
CA SER A 167 0.06 -10.35 7.12
C SER A 167 -1.45 -10.41 6.86
N ASP A 168 -2.03 -9.32 6.36
CA ASP A 168 -3.44 -9.24 6.03
C ASP A 168 -3.80 -10.17 4.86
N ILE A 169 -2.96 -10.20 3.82
CA ILE A 169 -3.13 -11.14 2.68
C ILE A 169 -3.05 -12.57 3.16
N ALA A 170 -2.06 -12.92 3.99
CA ALA A 170 -1.89 -14.29 4.51
C ALA A 170 -3.07 -14.73 5.39
N ALA A 171 -3.73 -13.78 6.09
CA ALA A 171 -4.91 -14.06 6.90
C ALA A 171 -6.21 -14.16 6.08
N SER A 172 -6.20 -13.70 4.83
CA SER A 172 -7.35 -13.69 3.93
C SER A 172 -7.42 -14.98 3.08
N ASP A 173 -8.43 -15.08 2.21
CA ASP A 173 -8.55 -16.13 1.21
C ASP A 173 -7.90 -15.77 -0.16
N LEU A 174 -7.31 -14.59 -0.28
CA LEU A 174 -6.59 -14.15 -1.48
C LEU A 174 -5.35 -15.02 -1.79
N ASN A 175 -4.86 -15.74 -0.79
CA ASN A 175 -3.66 -16.56 -0.90
C ASN A 175 -3.98 -18.07 -1.07
N LYS A 176 -5.25 -18.40 -1.29
CA LYS A 176 -5.72 -19.77 -1.54
C LYS A 176 -5.95 -19.97 -3.04
#